data_a7a55d641db4ddc4f2b834091cef7edc
#
_entry.id   a7a55d641db4ddc4f2b834091cef7edc
#
_cell.length_a   1.000
_cell.length_b   1.000
_cell.length_c   1.000
_cell.angle_alpha   90.00
_cell.angle_beta   90.00
_cell.angle_gamma   90.00
#
_symmetry.space_group_name_H-M   'P 1'
#
loop_
_entity.id
_entity.type
_entity.pdbx_description
1 polymer ?
#
loop_
_entity_poly.entity_id
_entity_poly.type
_entity_poly.pdbx_seq_one_letter_code
_entity_poly.pdbx_strand_id
1 'polypeptide(L)'
;MDKGNILLDGRPITDYTRESLRKQIGMVLQETWLEVGTIHDNIAYGNPEASREEVIAAAKAANADFFIQQLPQGYDTYLNDAGQSLSQGQRQLLTIARIFVNVPKILILDEATSSIDTRTELLIQEAFAKLMKCRTSFIIAHRLSTIENADLILVMNNGDIVEHGTHEQLMQAKGMYYRMQTAQKTQNS
;
A
#
# COMPACT_ATOMS: atom_id res chain seq x y z
N MET A 1 6.45 -5.38 -22.75
CA MET A 1 5.37 -4.50 -23.21
C MET A 1 5.24 -4.73 -24.71
N ASP A 2 4.13 -5.26 -25.14
CA ASP A 2 4.01 -5.73 -26.53
C ASP A 2 3.68 -4.59 -27.52
N LYS A 3 2.98 -3.52 -27.05
CA LYS A 3 2.66 -2.31 -27.81
C LYS A 3 2.41 -1.13 -26.87
N GLY A 4 2.57 0.10 -27.37
CA GLY A 4 2.32 1.34 -26.66
C GLY A 4 3.51 1.89 -25.91
N ASN A 5 3.33 3.01 -25.20
CA ASN A 5 4.33 3.70 -24.40
C ASN A 5 3.77 3.98 -23.00
N ILE A 6 4.63 3.85 -21.99
CA ILE A 6 4.33 4.33 -20.64
C ILE A 6 5.15 5.61 -20.44
N LEU A 7 4.47 6.68 -20.06
CA LEU A 7 5.10 7.96 -19.78
C LEU A 7 5.02 8.27 -18.30
N LEU A 8 6.12 8.77 -17.74
CA LEU A 8 6.18 9.34 -16.40
C LEU A 8 6.49 10.83 -16.53
N ASP A 9 5.56 11.68 -16.08
CA ASP A 9 5.64 13.15 -16.27
C ASP A 9 5.91 13.56 -17.74
N GLY A 10 5.23 12.88 -18.68
CA GLY A 10 5.35 13.14 -20.12
C GLY A 10 6.60 12.58 -20.80
N ARG A 11 7.51 11.93 -20.05
CA ARG A 11 8.74 11.32 -20.55
C ARG A 11 8.61 9.79 -20.58
N PRO A 12 9.02 9.11 -21.67
CA PRO A 12 8.99 7.66 -21.75
C PRO A 12 9.78 7.00 -20.63
N ILE A 13 9.24 5.94 -20.01
CA ILE A 13 9.94 5.21 -18.94
C ILE A 13 11.25 4.57 -19.40
N THR A 14 11.41 4.34 -20.71
CA THR A 14 12.66 3.85 -21.34
C THR A 14 13.82 4.82 -21.22
N ASP A 15 13.55 6.11 -21.00
CA ASP A 15 14.56 7.15 -20.84
C ASP A 15 15.08 7.30 -19.40
N TYR A 16 14.53 6.51 -18.49
CA TYR A 16 14.95 6.44 -17.09
C TYR A 16 15.87 5.22 -16.89
N THR A 17 16.82 5.32 -15.98
CA THR A 17 17.50 4.13 -15.47
C THR A 17 16.51 3.33 -14.62
N ARG A 18 16.69 2.00 -14.54
CA ARG A 18 15.83 1.16 -13.67
C ARG A 18 15.85 1.60 -12.22
N GLU A 19 17.01 2.04 -11.74
CA GLU A 19 17.17 2.52 -10.38
C GLU A 19 16.40 3.82 -10.15
N SER A 20 16.55 4.82 -11.03
CA SER A 20 15.85 6.10 -10.91
C SER A 20 14.34 5.94 -11.01
N LEU A 21 13.84 5.03 -11.86
CA LEU A 21 12.42 4.73 -11.99
C LEU A 21 11.89 4.05 -10.71
N ARG A 22 12.59 3.04 -10.21
CA ARG A 22 12.19 2.30 -8.99
C ARG A 22 12.16 3.19 -7.75
N LYS A 23 13.06 4.17 -7.64
CA LYS A 23 13.04 5.16 -6.55
C LYS A 23 11.80 6.06 -6.55
N GLN A 24 11.11 6.20 -7.70
CA GLN A 24 9.88 7.00 -7.80
C GLN A 24 8.63 6.21 -7.38
N ILE A 25 8.71 4.87 -7.30
CA ILE A 25 7.55 4.00 -7.12
C ILE A 25 7.72 3.19 -5.84
N GLY A 26 6.77 3.33 -4.93
CA GLY A 26 6.64 2.46 -3.75
C GLY A 26 5.48 1.50 -3.92
N MET A 27 5.67 0.27 -3.45
CA MET A 27 4.65 -0.77 -3.55
C MET A 27 4.39 -1.39 -2.18
N VAL A 28 3.12 -1.48 -1.81
CA VAL A 28 2.65 -2.35 -0.72
C VAL A 28 1.86 -3.46 -1.36
N LEU A 29 2.42 -4.66 -1.34
CA LEU A 29 1.80 -5.85 -1.92
C LEU A 29 0.97 -6.59 -0.87
N GLN A 30 0.03 -7.41 -1.34
CA GLN A 30 -0.77 -8.30 -0.51
C GLN A 30 0.10 -9.25 0.32
N GLU A 31 1.12 -9.85 -0.33
CA GLU A 31 2.10 -10.68 0.35
C GLU A 31 3.18 -9.81 0.98
N THR A 32 3.15 -9.74 2.31
CA THR A 32 4.17 -9.03 3.08
C THR A 32 5.33 -9.95 3.37
N TRP A 33 6.54 -9.58 2.99
CA TRP A 33 7.75 -10.29 3.36
C TRP A 33 8.67 -9.42 4.21
N LEU A 34 9.34 -10.04 5.16
CA LEU A 34 10.36 -9.42 5.99
C LEU A 34 11.66 -10.23 5.84
N GLU A 35 12.78 -9.56 6.03
CA GLU A 35 14.08 -10.20 6.08
C GLU A 35 14.36 -10.77 7.47
N VAL A 36 15.20 -11.81 7.53
CA VAL A 36 15.83 -12.22 8.78
C VAL A 36 16.75 -11.10 9.25
N GLY A 37 16.51 -10.58 10.45
CA GLY A 37 17.21 -9.40 10.98
C GLY A 37 16.39 -8.69 12.03
N THR A 38 16.83 -7.52 12.48
CA THR A 38 16.08 -6.73 13.47
C THR A 38 14.86 -6.06 12.85
N ILE A 39 13.91 -5.64 13.67
CA ILE A 39 12.78 -4.80 13.20
C ILE A 39 13.31 -3.47 12.64
N HIS A 40 14.34 -2.90 13.28
CA HIS A 40 15.03 -1.71 12.78
C HIS A 40 15.51 -1.92 11.34
N ASP A 41 16.28 -2.99 11.07
CA ASP A 41 16.82 -3.27 9.73
C ASP A 41 15.72 -3.50 8.71
N ASN A 42 14.65 -4.17 9.11
CA ASN A 42 13.49 -4.39 8.27
C ASN A 42 12.79 -3.09 7.85
N ILE A 43 12.70 -2.10 8.73
CA ILE A 43 12.15 -0.79 8.39
C ILE A 43 13.16 0.02 7.55
N ALA A 44 14.43 0.04 7.96
CA ALA A 44 15.52 0.72 7.26
C ALA A 44 15.80 0.16 5.86
N TYR A 45 15.27 -1.00 5.52
CA TYR A 45 15.37 -1.57 4.16
C TYR A 45 14.89 -0.60 3.06
N GLY A 46 13.93 0.29 3.37
CA GLY A 46 13.49 1.36 2.46
C GLY A 46 14.55 2.42 2.17
N ASN A 47 15.46 2.65 3.11
CA ASN A 47 16.65 3.51 3.00
C ASN A 47 17.69 3.03 4.02
N PRO A 48 18.72 2.26 3.60
CA PRO A 48 19.75 1.73 4.51
C PRO A 48 20.59 2.80 5.22
N GLU A 49 20.60 4.03 4.73
CA GLU A 49 21.31 5.17 5.34
C GLU A 49 20.44 5.93 6.36
N ALA A 50 19.20 5.48 6.59
CA ALA A 50 18.31 6.16 7.53
C ALA A 50 18.82 6.06 8.97
N SER A 51 18.76 7.17 9.68
CA SER A 51 19.08 7.20 11.11
C SER A 51 18.03 6.44 11.93
N ARG A 52 18.39 6.07 13.16
CA ARG A 52 17.45 5.42 14.09
C ARG A 52 16.21 6.28 14.35
N GLU A 53 16.38 7.59 14.43
CA GLU A 53 15.30 8.56 14.62
C GLU A 53 14.33 8.57 13.44
N GLU A 54 14.85 8.51 12.22
CA GLU A 54 14.04 8.43 10.98
C GLU A 54 13.25 7.12 10.91
N VAL A 55 13.87 5.99 11.28
CA VAL A 55 13.21 4.69 11.36
C VAL A 55 12.08 4.72 12.40
N ILE A 56 12.31 5.30 13.59
CA ILE A 56 11.27 5.46 14.61
C ILE A 56 10.14 6.37 14.14
N ALA A 57 10.47 7.49 13.48
CA ALA A 57 9.48 8.40 12.92
C ALA A 57 8.61 7.72 11.85
N ALA A 58 9.22 6.91 10.98
CA ALA A 58 8.53 6.12 9.98
C ALA A 58 7.59 5.07 10.59
N ALA A 59 8.04 4.37 11.64
CA ALA A 59 7.23 3.41 12.37
C ALA A 59 6.02 4.08 13.06
N LYS A 60 6.20 5.26 13.64
CA LYS A 60 5.11 6.06 14.22
C LYS A 60 4.11 6.50 13.16
N ALA A 61 4.58 6.97 12.02
CA ALA A 61 3.72 7.38 10.90
C ALA A 61 2.88 6.20 10.37
N ALA A 62 3.46 4.99 10.35
CA ALA A 62 2.82 3.74 9.95
C ALA A 62 1.95 3.11 11.05
N ASN A 63 1.80 3.73 12.23
CA ASN A 63 1.12 3.16 13.40
C ASN A 63 1.74 1.84 13.91
N ALA A 64 3.02 1.57 13.59
CA ALA A 64 3.75 0.36 14.01
C ALA A 64 4.43 0.49 15.37
N ASP A 65 4.81 1.70 15.78
CA ASP A 65 5.62 1.96 16.98
C ASP A 65 5.01 1.34 18.24
N PHE A 66 3.68 1.40 18.39
CA PHE A 66 3.00 0.89 19.59
C PHE A 66 3.27 -0.60 19.83
N PHE A 67 3.11 -1.44 18.81
CA PHE A 67 3.37 -2.88 18.99
C PHE A 67 4.87 -3.19 19.09
N ILE A 68 5.72 -2.42 18.39
CA ILE A 68 7.18 -2.58 18.46
C ILE A 68 7.67 -2.37 19.89
N GLN A 69 7.18 -1.33 20.57
CA GLN A 69 7.53 -1.03 21.96
C GLN A 69 7.09 -2.11 22.97
N GLN A 70 6.13 -2.97 22.60
CA GLN A 70 5.68 -4.08 23.43
C GLN A 70 6.55 -5.33 23.29
N LEU A 71 7.43 -5.38 22.30
CA LEU A 71 8.36 -6.48 22.11
C LEU A 71 9.53 -6.37 23.11
N PRO A 72 10.09 -7.48 23.59
CA PRO A 72 11.12 -7.49 24.64
C PRO A 72 12.33 -6.61 24.32
N GLN A 73 12.73 -6.49 23.07
CA GLN A 73 13.86 -5.70 22.60
C GLN A 73 13.44 -4.52 21.71
N GLY A 74 12.13 -4.21 21.62
CA GLY A 74 11.62 -3.12 20.79
C GLY A 74 12.11 -3.22 19.35
N TYR A 75 12.72 -2.15 18.84
CA TYR A 75 13.28 -2.09 17.48
C TYR A 75 14.44 -3.05 17.24
N ASP A 76 15.13 -3.46 18.28
CA ASP A 76 16.26 -4.40 18.21
C ASP A 76 15.81 -5.87 18.30
N THR A 77 14.49 -6.13 18.35
CA THR A 77 13.92 -7.47 18.29
C THR A 77 14.31 -8.14 16.99
N TYR A 78 14.97 -9.30 17.10
CA TYR A 78 15.48 -10.05 15.96
C TYR A 78 14.43 -11.06 15.46
N LEU A 79 14.10 -10.99 14.19
CA LEU A 79 13.16 -11.86 13.49
C LEU A 79 13.90 -13.03 12.84
N ASN A 80 14.01 -14.16 13.53
CA ASN A 80 14.71 -15.37 13.03
C ASN A 80 13.97 -16.06 11.88
N ASP A 81 12.65 -15.87 11.81
CA ASP A 81 11.71 -16.56 10.93
C ASP A 81 11.15 -15.65 9.83
N ALA A 82 11.88 -14.59 9.49
CA ALA A 82 11.42 -13.56 8.55
C ALA A 82 10.03 -13.00 8.92
N GLY A 83 9.76 -12.88 10.24
CA GLY A 83 8.54 -12.28 10.78
C GLY A 83 7.32 -13.20 10.82
N GLN A 84 7.47 -14.53 10.68
CA GLN A 84 6.34 -15.47 10.81
C GLN A 84 5.72 -15.44 12.22
N SER A 85 6.50 -15.10 13.25
CA SER A 85 6.05 -14.90 14.62
C SER A 85 5.15 -13.66 14.81
N LEU A 86 5.17 -12.73 13.86
CA LEU A 86 4.32 -11.55 13.87
C LEU A 86 2.96 -11.85 13.21
N SER A 87 1.90 -11.17 13.67
CA SER A 87 0.61 -11.23 12.96
C SER A 87 0.72 -10.65 11.55
N GLN A 88 -0.20 -11.00 10.67
CA GLN A 88 -0.23 -10.46 9.30
C GLN A 88 -0.33 -8.93 9.31
N GLY A 89 -1.16 -8.36 10.18
CA GLY A 89 -1.29 -6.91 10.32
C GLY A 89 -0.01 -6.24 10.80
N GLN A 90 0.71 -6.84 11.77
CA GLN A 90 2.00 -6.31 12.23
C GLN A 90 3.04 -6.32 11.10
N ARG A 91 3.12 -7.41 10.31
CA ARG A 91 4.00 -7.45 9.14
C ARG A 91 3.65 -6.36 8.12
N GLN A 92 2.36 -6.15 7.88
CA GLN A 92 1.91 -5.12 6.95
C GLN A 92 2.26 -3.71 7.44
N LEU A 93 2.08 -3.41 8.73
CA LEU A 93 2.50 -2.13 9.31
C LEU A 93 4.01 -1.90 9.18
N LEU A 94 4.86 -2.94 9.34
CA LEU A 94 6.32 -2.83 9.10
C LEU A 94 6.63 -2.56 7.63
N THR A 95 5.92 -3.23 6.70
CA THR A 95 6.09 -2.98 5.26
C THR A 95 5.68 -1.56 4.88
N ILE A 96 4.63 -1.02 5.50
CA ILE A 96 4.22 0.38 5.33
C ILE A 96 5.29 1.32 5.91
N ALA A 97 5.86 1.01 7.06
CA ALA A 97 6.92 1.80 7.68
C ALA A 97 8.18 1.91 6.78
N ARG A 98 8.54 0.84 6.05
CA ARG A 98 9.60 0.88 5.02
C ARG A 98 9.39 1.99 3.99
N ILE A 99 8.14 2.20 3.58
CA ILE A 99 7.82 3.24 2.59
C ILE A 99 7.91 4.62 3.23
N PHE A 100 7.53 4.77 4.51
CA PHE A 100 7.66 6.03 5.21
C PHE A 100 9.11 6.50 5.42
N VAL A 101 10.08 5.58 5.45
CA VAL A 101 11.51 5.93 5.52
C VAL A 101 11.98 6.66 4.25
N ASN A 102 11.46 6.28 3.09
CA ASN A 102 11.78 6.91 1.81
C ASN A 102 10.53 7.01 0.94
N VAL A 103 9.73 8.06 1.20
CA VAL A 103 8.40 8.18 0.59
C VAL A 103 8.49 8.52 -0.90
N PRO A 104 8.05 7.63 -1.81
CA PRO A 104 8.09 7.84 -3.25
C PRO A 104 6.98 8.80 -3.71
N LYS A 105 7.06 9.25 -4.98
CA LYS A 105 6.03 10.10 -5.60
C LYS A 105 4.80 9.31 -6.05
N ILE A 106 5.00 8.06 -6.43
CA ILE A 106 3.96 7.15 -6.92
C ILE A 106 3.84 5.98 -5.95
N LEU A 107 2.62 5.66 -5.57
CA LEU A 107 2.29 4.53 -4.71
C LEU A 107 1.44 3.51 -5.46
N ILE A 108 1.75 2.24 -5.28
CA ILE A 108 0.92 1.12 -5.72
C ILE A 108 0.55 0.35 -4.45
N LEU A 109 -0.73 0.34 -4.11
CA LEU A 109 -1.25 -0.28 -2.90
C LEU A 109 -2.17 -1.43 -3.30
N ASP A 110 -1.80 -2.66 -2.91
CA ASP A 110 -2.63 -3.84 -3.10
C ASP A 110 -3.30 -4.17 -1.76
N GLU A 111 -4.60 -3.85 -1.66
CA GLU A 111 -5.36 -3.89 -0.42
C GLU A 111 -5.98 -5.29 -0.21
N ALA A 112 -5.22 -6.21 0.40
CA ALA A 112 -5.77 -7.48 0.84
C ALA A 112 -5.70 -7.60 2.37
N THR A 113 -6.79 -7.25 3.03
CA THR A 113 -6.90 -7.24 4.50
C THR A 113 -7.85 -8.31 5.04
N SER A 114 -8.20 -9.32 4.23
CA SER A 114 -9.23 -10.31 4.57
C SER A 114 -8.95 -11.18 5.81
N SER A 115 -7.70 -11.18 6.30
CA SER A 115 -7.26 -12.00 7.44
C SER A 115 -6.71 -11.16 8.60
N ILE A 116 -7.00 -9.86 8.63
CA ILE A 116 -6.52 -8.92 9.65
C ILE A 116 -7.68 -8.55 10.58
N ASP A 117 -7.40 -8.46 11.89
CA ASP A 117 -8.39 -8.00 12.86
C ASP A 117 -8.79 -6.54 12.60
N THR A 118 -10.02 -6.19 12.95
CA THR A 118 -10.62 -4.89 12.65
C THR A 118 -9.82 -3.70 13.20
N ARG A 119 -9.21 -3.85 14.38
CA ARG A 119 -8.43 -2.76 14.99
C ARG A 119 -7.15 -2.48 14.21
N THR A 120 -6.41 -3.53 13.91
CA THR A 120 -5.17 -3.41 13.12
C THR A 120 -5.45 -2.93 11.70
N GLU A 121 -6.59 -3.33 11.14
CA GLU A 121 -7.03 -2.85 9.85
C GLU A 121 -7.25 -1.33 9.81
N LEU A 122 -7.91 -0.76 10.83
CA LEU A 122 -8.08 0.69 10.94
C LEU A 122 -6.73 1.41 10.99
N LEU A 123 -5.74 0.87 11.72
CA LEU A 123 -4.38 1.43 11.77
C LEU A 123 -3.70 1.41 10.39
N ILE A 124 -3.90 0.33 9.61
CA ILE A 124 -3.37 0.20 8.25
C ILE A 124 -4.02 1.23 7.33
N GLN A 125 -5.35 1.39 7.38
CA GLN A 125 -6.08 2.37 6.57
C GLN A 125 -5.65 3.81 6.89
N GLU A 126 -5.46 4.15 8.17
CA GLU A 126 -4.92 5.44 8.57
C GLU A 126 -3.51 5.68 8.03
N ALA A 127 -2.65 4.66 8.08
CA ALA A 127 -1.30 4.74 7.55
C ALA A 127 -1.32 4.93 6.02
N PHE A 128 -2.19 4.23 5.29
CA PHE A 128 -2.37 4.43 3.85
C PHE A 128 -2.87 5.84 3.53
N ALA A 129 -3.87 6.35 4.26
CA ALA A 129 -4.36 7.70 4.07
C ALA A 129 -3.26 8.77 4.24
N LYS A 130 -2.35 8.57 5.23
CA LYS A 130 -1.17 9.44 5.41
C LYS A 130 -0.19 9.31 4.24
N LEU A 131 0.08 8.07 3.75
CA LEU A 131 0.97 7.84 2.62
C LEU A 131 0.45 8.44 1.32
N MET A 132 -0.83 8.34 1.04
CA MET A 132 -1.44 8.81 -0.21
C MET A 132 -1.50 10.33 -0.31
N LYS A 133 -1.44 11.04 0.80
CA LYS A 133 -1.60 12.50 0.83
C LYS A 133 -0.59 13.20 -0.07
N CYS A 134 -1.07 14.00 -1.03
CA CYS A 134 -0.28 14.75 -2.02
C CYS A 134 0.58 13.86 -2.94
N ARG A 135 0.09 12.67 -3.31
CA ARG A 135 0.80 11.72 -4.19
C ARG A 135 -0.16 11.06 -5.18
N THR A 136 0.42 10.61 -6.30
CA THR A 136 -0.30 9.74 -7.23
C THR A 136 -0.32 8.32 -6.66
N SER A 137 -1.52 7.82 -6.37
CA SER A 137 -1.70 6.50 -5.77
C SER A 137 -2.58 5.62 -6.65
N PHE A 138 -2.09 4.43 -6.98
CA PHE A 138 -2.86 3.37 -7.60
C PHE A 138 -3.26 2.38 -6.53
N ILE A 139 -4.56 2.14 -6.37
CA ILE A 139 -5.09 1.25 -5.35
C ILE A 139 -5.79 0.09 -6.04
N ILE A 140 -5.34 -1.13 -5.77
CA ILE A 140 -6.08 -2.33 -6.13
C ILE A 140 -6.99 -2.63 -4.94
N ALA A 141 -8.22 -2.15 -5.03
CA ALA A 141 -9.12 -2.18 -3.89
C ALA A 141 -10.01 -3.42 -3.91
N HIS A 142 -10.04 -4.11 -2.78
CA HIS A 142 -10.95 -5.22 -2.51
C HIS A 142 -12.17 -4.78 -1.68
N ARG A 143 -12.20 -3.51 -1.23
CA ARG A 143 -13.29 -2.93 -0.43
C ARG A 143 -13.91 -1.73 -1.13
N LEU A 144 -15.24 -1.68 -1.06
CA LEU A 144 -16.02 -0.61 -1.70
C LEU A 144 -15.71 0.77 -1.12
N SER A 145 -15.52 0.87 0.21
CA SER A 145 -15.25 2.16 0.87
C SER A 145 -13.97 2.84 0.38
N THR A 146 -12.95 2.05 0.01
CA THR A 146 -11.71 2.57 -0.54
C THR A 146 -11.92 3.13 -1.95
N ILE A 147 -12.80 2.48 -2.74
CA ILE A 147 -13.06 2.87 -4.14
C ILE A 147 -13.91 4.14 -4.19
N GLU A 148 -14.89 4.29 -3.31
CA GLU A 148 -15.85 5.40 -3.35
C GLU A 148 -15.21 6.80 -3.27
N ASN A 149 -14.06 6.90 -2.59
CA ASN A 149 -13.32 8.15 -2.39
C ASN A 149 -12.18 8.39 -3.40
N ALA A 150 -12.04 7.54 -4.43
CA ALA A 150 -10.99 7.70 -5.43
C ALA A 150 -11.34 8.85 -6.40
N ASP A 151 -10.32 9.62 -6.79
CA ASP A 151 -10.46 10.69 -7.79
C ASP A 151 -10.84 10.12 -9.17
N LEU A 152 -10.35 8.92 -9.48
CA LEU A 152 -10.62 8.19 -10.71
C LEU A 152 -10.70 6.69 -10.43
N ILE A 153 -11.77 6.07 -10.87
CA ILE A 153 -11.98 4.62 -10.81
C ILE A 153 -11.79 4.06 -12.21
N LEU A 154 -11.01 3.00 -12.34
CA LEU A 154 -10.82 2.24 -13.57
C LEU A 154 -11.44 0.86 -13.39
N VAL A 155 -12.44 0.52 -14.17
CA VAL A 155 -13.07 -0.81 -14.17
C VAL A 155 -12.43 -1.63 -15.27
N MET A 156 -11.81 -2.74 -14.87
CA MET A 156 -11.10 -3.63 -15.79
C MET A 156 -11.89 -4.91 -16.02
N ASN A 157 -11.93 -5.37 -17.25
CA ASN A 157 -12.49 -6.65 -17.61
C ASN A 157 -11.65 -7.30 -18.73
N ASN A 158 -11.20 -8.53 -18.51
CA ASN A 158 -10.35 -9.28 -19.46
C ASN A 158 -9.10 -8.52 -19.95
N GLY A 159 -8.51 -7.68 -19.10
CA GLY A 159 -7.32 -6.88 -19.42
C GLY A 159 -7.59 -5.52 -20.04
N ASP A 160 -8.84 -5.20 -20.39
CA ASP A 160 -9.25 -3.91 -20.92
C ASP A 160 -9.93 -3.04 -19.87
N ILE A 161 -9.74 -1.71 -19.97
CA ILE A 161 -10.49 -0.73 -19.18
C ILE A 161 -11.83 -0.52 -19.88
N VAL A 162 -12.91 -1.04 -19.28
CA VAL A 162 -14.27 -1.00 -19.84
C VAL A 162 -15.08 0.19 -19.36
N GLU A 163 -14.77 0.73 -18.19
CA GLU A 163 -15.40 1.93 -17.62
C GLU A 163 -14.36 2.73 -16.84
N HIS A 164 -14.52 4.05 -16.83
CA HIS A 164 -13.72 4.94 -15.98
C HIS A 164 -14.53 6.18 -15.58
N GLY A 165 -14.23 6.73 -14.41
CA GLY A 165 -14.90 7.92 -13.88
C GLY A 165 -14.87 7.99 -12.38
N THR A 166 -15.57 8.96 -11.80
CA THR A 166 -15.79 9.02 -10.34
C THR A 166 -16.86 8.02 -9.91
N HIS A 167 -16.95 7.74 -8.62
CA HIS A 167 -18.01 6.91 -8.05
C HIS A 167 -19.41 7.35 -8.52
N GLU A 168 -19.71 8.63 -8.44
CA GLU A 168 -21.02 9.18 -8.82
C GLU A 168 -21.33 8.99 -10.31
N GLN A 169 -20.35 9.24 -11.18
CA GLN A 169 -20.51 9.08 -12.62
C GLN A 169 -20.79 7.61 -12.98
N LEU A 170 -20.03 6.69 -12.41
CA LEU A 170 -20.18 5.26 -12.68
C LEU A 170 -21.48 4.68 -12.11
N MET A 171 -21.92 5.16 -10.95
CA MET A 171 -23.22 4.79 -10.37
C MET A 171 -24.39 5.27 -11.23
N GLN A 172 -24.30 6.50 -11.80
CA GLN A 172 -25.32 7.04 -12.71
C GLN A 172 -25.37 6.28 -14.04
N ALA A 173 -24.23 5.85 -14.57
CA ALA A 173 -24.11 5.11 -15.82
C ALA A 173 -24.76 3.70 -15.74
N LYS A 174 -24.98 3.16 -14.53
CA LYS A 174 -25.57 1.83 -14.27
C LYS A 174 -24.90 0.69 -15.03
N GLY A 175 -23.59 0.81 -15.25
CA GLY A 175 -22.78 -0.14 -15.98
C GLY A 175 -22.26 -1.31 -15.12
N MET A 176 -21.06 -1.81 -15.42
CA MET A 176 -20.43 -2.92 -14.71
C MET A 176 -20.11 -2.54 -13.25
N TYR A 177 -19.57 -1.33 -13.04
CA TYR A 177 -19.30 -0.81 -11.70
C TYR A 177 -20.53 -0.80 -10.80
N TYR A 178 -21.66 -0.28 -11.31
CA TYR A 178 -22.93 -0.26 -10.59
C TYR A 178 -23.39 -1.65 -10.17
N ARG A 179 -23.28 -2.63 -11.09
CA ARG A 179 -23.66 -4.03 -10.78
C ARG A 179 -22.76 -4.64 -9.71
N MET A 180 -21.45 -4.38 -9.75
CA MET A 180 -20.51 -4.85 -8.74
C MET A 180 -20.84 -4.25 -7.37
N GLN A 181 -21.08 -2.94 -7.31
CA GLN A 181 -21.43 -2.21 -6.10
C GLN A 181 -22.73 -2.72 -5.45
N THR A 182 -23.78 -2.90 -6.25
CA THR A 182 -25.09 -3.37 -5.76
C THR A 182 -25.06 -4.83 -5.30
N ALA A 183 -24.31 -5.68 -5.98
CA ALA A 183 -24.15 -7.08 -5.58
C ALA A 183 -23.45 -7.24 -4.21
N GLN A 184 -22.40 -6.42 -3.94
CA GLN A 184 -21.70 -6.47 -2.64
C GLN A 184 -22.54 -5.91 -1.49
N LYS A 185 -23.34 -4.87 -1.72
CA LYS A 185 -24.27 -4.36 -0.68
C LYS A 185 -25.32 -5.38 -0.25
N THR A 186 -25.77 -6.23 -1.19
CA THR A 186 -26.75 -7.29 -0.90
C THR A 186 -26.14 -8.45 -0.11
N GLN A 187 -24.83 -8.68 -0.19
CA GLN A 187 -24.13 -9.73 0.60
C GLN A 187 -23.80 -9.31 2.04
N ASN A 188 -23.77 -8.01 2.32
CA ASN A 188 -23.44 -7.44 3.64
C ASN A 188 -24.67 -7.00 4.45
N SER A 189 -25.87 -7.27 3.93
CA SER A 189 -27.17 -7.02 4.59
C SER A 189 -27.82 -8.33 5.02
#